data_d8785c87e0ec3d05195cf131d519914b
#
_entry.id   d8785c87e0ec3d05195cf131d519914b
#
_cell.length_a   1.000
_cell.length_b   1.000
_cell.length_c   1.000
_cell.angle_alpha   90.00
_cell.angle_beta   90.00
_cell.angle_gamma   90.00
#
_symmetry.space_group_name_H-M   'P 1'
#
loop_
_entity.id
_entity.type
_entity.pdbx_description
1 polymer ?
#
loop_
_entity_poly.entity_id
_entity_poly.type
_entity_poly.pdbx_seq_one_letter_code
_entity_poly.pdbx_strand_id
1 'polypeptide(L)'
;MQKPILRLLRDKSYLSYFFATAFSMGSSNILQFTLALYILDRTGSPVVYASILSIVILPRILLTPVGGVLGDRLERRGIMRILTLIQAITMGAYAVYASSGDLSLFSVYVLVVILEMVEVFYNAAESSILPEIVEKELLEEAVTLSRVDDGIVYISTPLLAAWIYKQFGIFGSFLLIGALLVVALALLFFIDTPYASPRKEKSSGGIKTYFSEFLEGVRELKKNRFAKIFVLVAPLINFSFSAIFSVVITYVFLEVLGTGEYLYGVYRMATAGVSVVLPLILLPLVKKIEPERLLRYSSLSIAGFLFLIGGAVTYGVHAGSEKLVPVVIAITILDCLVISSVMPLNIATQVFFQKNIDNAYRSRIMSVFSMLALSSIPLGNMFYGYLASVLPAYLSIFIASFAVLLTYPLTRTLVQKEK
;
A
#
# COMPACT_ATOMS: atom_id res chain seq x y z
N MET A 1 -2.93 -21.90 -33.04
CA MET A 1 -3.56 -21.03 -32.00
C MET A 1 -2.50 -20.06 -31.47
N GLN A 2 -2.69 -18.77 -31.62
CA GLN A 2 -1.78 -17.77 -31.00
C GLN A 2 -1.87 -17.92 -29.49
N LYS A 3 -0.71 -17.86 -28.79
CA LYS A 3 -0.69 -17.88 -27.32
C LYS A 3 -1.56 -16.73 -26.80
N PRO A 4 -2.44 -16.93 -25.81
CA PRO A 4 -3.37 -15.90 -25.29
C PRO A 4 -2.70 -14.56 -24.99
N ILE A 5 -1.52 -14.60 -24.37
CA ILE A 5 -0.71 -13.42 -24.05
C ILE A 5 -0.35 -12.61 -25.32
N LEU A 6 -0.01 -13.26 -26.45
CA LEU A 6 0.32 -12.56 -27.70
C LEU A 6 -0.91 -11.87 -28.32
N ARG A 7 -2.12 -12.35 -28.07
CA ARG A 7 -3.35 -11.68 -28.50
C ARG A 7 -3.57 -10.40 -27.68
N LEU A 8 -3.38 -10.45 -26.36
CA LEU A 8 -3.47 -9.29 -25.49
C LEU A 8 -2.42 -8.22 -25.85
N LEU A 9 -1.18 -8.61 -26.08
CA LEU A 9 -0.08 -7.70 -26.48
C LEU A 9 -0.23 -7.12 -27.88
N ARG A 10 -1.23 -7.55 -28.67
CA ARG A 10 -1.59 -6.95 -29.98
C ARG A 10 -2.87 -6.12 -29.91
N ASP A 11 -3.62 -6.23 -28.83
CA ASP A 11 -4.82 -5.44 -28.62
C ASP A 11 -4.46 -4.03 -28.18
N LYS A 12 -4.79 -3.03 -29.01
CA LYS A 12 -4.47 -1.64 -28.74
C LYS A 12 -5.18 -1.10 -27.49
N SER A 13 -6.42 -1.49 -27.27
CA SER A 13 -7.21 -1.12 -26.09
C SER A 13 -6.57 -1.63 -24.81
N TYR A 14 -6.21 -2.92 -24.78
CA TYR A 14 -5.56 -3.54 -23.64
C TYR A 14 -4.17 -2.93 -23.38
N LEU A 15 -3.33 -2.74 -24.41
CA LEU A 15 -2.01 -2.09 -24.24
C LEU A 15 -2.15 -0.65 -23.73
N SER A 16 -3.14 0.08 -24.23
CA SER A 16 -3.38 1.47 -23.76
C SER A 16 -3.81 1.47 -22.30
N TYR A 17 -4.67 0.53 -21.88
CA TYR A 17 -5.03 0.35 -20.48
C TYR A 17 -3.79 0.00 -19.64
N PHE A 18 -3.03 -1.00 -20.05
CA PHE A 18 -1.85 -1.50 -19.35
C PHE A 18 -0.84 -0.37 -19.06
N PHE A 19 -0.45 0.40 -20.08
CA PHE A 19 0.49 1.50 -19.87
C PHE A 19 -0.14 2.71 -19.17
N ALA A 20 -1.42 2.99 -19.36
CA ALA A 20 -2.09 4.08 -18.65
C ALA A 20 -2.13 3.81 -17.15
N THR A 21 -2.45 2.60 -16.72
CA THR A 21 -2.44 2.20 -15.31
C THR A 21 -1.02 2.18 -14.73
N ALA A 22 -0.03 1.69 -15.48
CA ALA A 22 1.38 1.74 -15.10
C ALA A 22 1.87 3.18 -14.82
N PHE A 23 1.58 4.12 -15.72
CA PHE A 23 1.98 5.52 -15.53
C PHE A 23 1.21 6.20 -14.42
N SER A 24 -0.08 5.91 -14.24
CA SER A 24 -0.89 6.43 -13.13
C SER A 24 -0.36 5.92 -11.78
N MET A 25 -0.16 4.61 -11.64
CA MET A 25 0.39 4.01 -10.44
C MET A 25 1.82 4.48 -10.16
N GLY A 26 2.66 4.58 -11.21
CA GLY A 26 4.01 5.12 -11.11
C GLY A 26 4.02 6.55 -10.60
N SER A 27 3.11 7.39 -11.08
CA SER A 27 2.92 8.77 -10.62
C SER A 27 2.59 8.83 -9.13
N SER A 28 1.64 8.01 -8.65
CA SER A 28 1.25 7.94 -7.24
C SER A 28 2.41 7.46 -6.35
N ASN A 29 3.16 6.44 -6.78
CA ASN A 29 4.30 5.91 -6.03
C ASN A 29 5.47 6.92 -5.99
N ILE A 30 5.78 7.58 -7.11
CA ILE A 30 6.82 8.63 -7.17
C ILE A 30 6.45 9.78 -6.24
N LEU A 31 5.20 10.23 -6.26
CA LEU A 31 4.72 11.29 -5.38
C LEU A 31 4.90 10.93 -3.91
N GLN A 32 4.46 9.75 -3.51
CA GLN A 32 4.54 9.27 -2.13
C GLN A 32 5.99 9.25 -1.64
N PHE A 33 6.89 8.74 -2.48
CA PHE A 33 8.33 8.69 -2.17
C PHE A 33 8.95 10.10 -2.10
N THR A 34 8.64 10.96 -3.07
CA THR A 34 9.14 12.33 -3.15
C THR A 34 8.67 13.18 -1.97
N LEU A 35 7.40 13.03 -1.55
CA LEU A 35 6.88 13.74 -0.38
C LEU A 35 7.57 13.28 0.90
N ALA A 36 7.93 11.99 1.03
CA ALA A 36 8.71 11.51 2.16
C ALA A 36 10.07 12.22 2.26
N LEU A 37 10.79 12.29 1.12
CA LEU A 37 12.07 13.00 1.04
C LEU A 37 11.90 14.47 1.36
N TYR A 38 10.98 15.16 0.69
CA TYR A 38 10.77 16.61 0.82
C TYR A 38 10.39 17.01 2.25
N ILE A 39 9.47 16.28 2.88
CA ILE A 39 8.97 16.63 4.22
C ILE A 39 10.06 16.42 5.28
N LEU A 40 10.79 15.31 5.21
CA LEU A 40 11.87 15.04 6.15
C LEU A 40 13.04 16.00 5.94
N ASP A 41 13.44 16.27 4.71
CA ASP A 41 14.49 17.25 4.38
C ASP A 41 14.17 18.65 4.92
N ARG A 42 12.88 19.06 4.87
CA ARG A 42 12.43 20.40 5.33
C ARG A 42 12.15 20.51 6.80
N THR A 43 11.72 19.45 7.45
CA THR A 43 11.21 19.50 8.83
C THR A 43 12.04 18.71 9.82
N GLY A 44 12.82 17.73 9.37
CA GLY A 44 13.49 16.75 10.22
C GLY A 44 12.53 15.98 11.13
N SER A 45 11.20 16.09 10.90
CA SER A 45 10.20 15.65 11.84
C SER A 45 9.43 14.42 11.38
N PRO A 46 9.65 13.25 12.02
CA PRO A 46 8.89 12.04 11.70
C PRO A 46 7.41 12.17 12.04
N VAL A 47 7.02 13.01 13.01
CA VAL A 47 5.61 13.21 13.35
C VAL A 47 4.87 14.02 12.28
N VAL A 48 5.51 15.03 11.68
CA VAL A 48 4.92 15.77 10.55
C VAL A 48 4.73 14.85 9.37
N TYR A 49 5.74 14.08 9.02
CA TYR A 49 5.63 13.08 7.94
C TYR A 49 4.51 12.04 8.23
N ALA A 50 4.48 11.50 9.44
CA ALA A 50 3.42 10.57 9.86
C ALA A 50 2.01 11.17 9.77
N SER A 51 1.84 12.45 10.10
CA SER A 51 0.54 13.13 10.03
C SER A 51 0.05 13.29 8.59
N ILE A 52 0.95 13.54 7.64
CA ILE A 52 0.62 13.60 6.21
C ILE A 52 0.21 12.22 5.69
N LEU A 53 0.91 11.15 6.07
CA LEU A 53 0.51 9.78 5.73
C LEU A 53 -0.82 9.36 6.37
N SER A 54 -1.20 9.99 7.47
CA SER A 54 -2.40 9.61 8.22
C SER A 54 -3.65 10.35 7.77
N ILE A 55 -3.52 11.59 7.28
CA ILE A 55 -4.68 12.42 6.92
C ILE A 55 -5.46 11.86 5.74
N VAL A 56 -4.80 11.12 4.84
CA VAL A 56 -5.42 10.52 3.66
C VAL A 56 -6.46 9.45 3.99
N ILE A 57 -6.42 8.89 5.20
CA ILE A 57 -7.37 7.85 5.60
C ILE A 57 -8.80 8.38 5.72
N LEU A 58 -8.97 9.65 6.07
CA LEU A 58 -10.30 10.25 6.21
C LEU A 58 -11.07 10.28 4.89
N PRO A 59 -10.53 10.87 3.79
CA PRO A 59 -11.17 10.78 2.48
C PRO A 59 -11.41 9.34 2.04
N ARG A 60 -10.43 8.44 2.23
CA ARG A 60 -10.55 7.03 1.84
C ARG A 60 -11.73 6.34 2.51
N ILE A 61 -11.86 6.42 3.83
CA ILE A 61 -12.97 5.79 4.57
C ILE A 61 -14.32 6.38 4.15
N LEU A 62 -14.40 7.71 4.04
CA LEU A 62 -15.66 8.40 3.75
C LEU A 62 -16.12 8.20 2.30
N LEU A 63 -15.19 8.19 1.35
CA LEU A 63 -15.50 8.21 -0.08
C LEU A 63 -15.52 6.81 -0.73
N THR A 64 -14.87 5.79 -0.15
CA THR A 64 -14.86 4.43 -0.72
C THR A 64 -16.27 3.87 -1.00
N PRO A 65 -17.26 3.98 -0.09
CA PRO A 65 -18.62 3.53 -0.38
C PRO A 65 -19.28 4.29 -1.52
N VAL A 66 -18.99 5.59 -1.64
CA VAL A 66 -19.52 6.45 -2.71
C VAL A 66 -18.86 6.11 -4.04
N GLY A 67 -17.53 5.86 -4.03
CA GLY A 67 -16.76 5.45 -5.20
C GLY A 67 -17.29 4.16 -5.83
N GLY A 68 -17.62 3.16 -5.01
CA GLY A 68 -18.23 1.92 -5.49
C GLY A 68 -19.56 2.15 -6.23
N VAL A 69 -20.46 2.95 -5.65
CA VAL A 69 -21.75 3.28 -6.26
C VAL A 69 -21.59 4.07 -7.58
N LEU A 70 -20.64 5.01 -7.62
CA LEU A 70 -20.38 5.81 -8.83
C LEU A 70 -19.73 4.96 -9.93
N GLY A 71 -18.79 4.08 -9.59
CA GLY A 71 -18.16 3.14 -10.53
C GLY A 71 -19.16 2.20 -11.22
N ASP A 72 -20.27 1.86 -10.54
CA ASP A 72 -21.33 1.04 -11.12
C ASP A 72 -22.29 1.82 -12.04
N ARG A 73 -22.42 3.13 -11.84
CA ARG A 73 -23.41 3.97 -12.55
C ARG A 73 -22.82 4.74 -13.72
N LEU A 74 -21.59 5.18 -13.62
CA LEU A 74 -20.96 6.05 -14.61
C LEU A 74 -20.05 5.26 -15.56
N GLU A 75 -19.74 5.83 -16.70
CA GLU A 75 -18.80 5.24 -17.65
C GLU A 75 -17.39 5.23 -17.05
N ARG A 76 -16.86 4.02 -16.75
CA ARG A 76 -15.58 3.83 -16.07
C ARG A 76 -14.43 4.51 -16.79
N ARG A 77 -14.36 4.37 -18.12
CA ARG A 77 -13.39 5.04 -18.97
C ARG A 77 -13.46 6.56 -18.86
N GLY A 78 -14.68 7.13 -18.85
CA GLY A 78 -14.92 8.56 -18.68
C GLY A 78 -14.47 9.06 -17.31
N ILE A 79 -14.77 8.31 -16.23
CA ILE A 79 -14.30 8.61 -14.87
C ILE A 79 -12.77 8.64 -14.84
N MET A 80 -12.09 7.59 -15.34
CA MET A 80 -10.62 7.52 -15.34
C MET A 80 -10.01 8.71 -16.08
N ARG A 81 -10.54 9.11 -17.25
CA ARG A 81 -10.04 10.27 -18.01
C ARG A 81 -10.16 11.57 -17.22
N ILE A 82 -11.34 11.85 -16.65
CA ILE A 82 -11.59 13.08 -15.89
C ILE A 82 -10.69 13.14 -14.66
N LEU A 83 -10.57 12.05 -13.93
CA LEU A 83 -9.77 12.00 -12.71
C LEU A 83 -8.27 12.11 -13.00
N THR A 84 -7.77 11.45 -14.05
CA THR A 84 -6.38 11.61 -14.49
C THR A 84 -6.09 13.05 -14.95
N LEU A 85 -7.04 13.69 -15.63
CA LEU A 85 -6.92 15.12 -16.01
C LEU A 85 -6.83 16.01 -14.76
N ILE A 86 -7.67 15.77 -13.74
CA ILE A 86 -7.63 16.52 -12.47
C ILE A 86 -6.27 16.32 -11.79
N GLN A 87 -5.76 15.08 -11.74
CA GLN A 87 -4.43 14.80 -11.18
C GLN A 87 -3.33 15.54 -11.95
N ALA A 88 -3.34 15.49 -13.29
CA ALA A 88 -2.35 16.17 -14.13
C ALA A 88 -2.37 17.69 -13.95
N ILE A 89 -3.56 18.30 -13.89
CA ILE A 89 -3.70 19.76 -13.64
C ILE A 89 -3.19 20.09 -12.23
N THR A 90 -3.53 19.28 -11.23
CA THR A 90 -3.06 19.47 -9.85
C THR A 90 -1.53 19.41 -9.79
N MET A 91 -0.91 18.41 -10.43
CA MET A 91 0.56 18.31 -10.47
C MET A 91 1.20 19.49 -11.19
N GLY A 92 0.63 19.93 -12.33
CA GLY A 92 1.10 21.12 -13.04
C GLY A 92 1.03 22.38 -12.19
N ALA A 93 -0.09 22.60 -11.48
CA ALA A 93 -0.26 23.75 -10.58
C ALA A 93 0.77 23.71 -9.44
N TYR A 94 1.00 22.53 -8.85
CA TYR A 94 2.01 22.39 -7.78
C TYR A 94 3.45 22.48 -8.29
N ALA A 95 3.73 22.08 -9.53
CA ALA A 95 5.02 22.33 -10.16
C ALA A 95 5.27 23.84 -10.30
N VAL A 96 4.28 24.60 -10.82
CA VAL A 96 4.36 26.07 -10.89
C VAL A 96 4.53 26.68 -9.50
N TYR A 97 3.80 26.22 -8.50
CA TYR A 97 3.96 26.70 -7.12
C TYR A 97 5.37 26.42 -6.59
N ALA A 98 5.89 25.21 -6.79
CA ALA A 98 7.23 24.82 -6.36
C ALA A 98 8.35 25.61 -7.08
N SER A 99 8.11 26.12 -8.30
CA SER A 99 9.07 26.97 -8.99
C SER A 99 9.21 28.38 -8.40
N SER A 100 8.20 28.85 -7.66
CA SER A 100 8.21 30.16 -7.01
C SER A 100 8.77 30.14 -5.58
N GLY A 101 9.11 28.98 -5.07
CA GLY A 101 9.70 28.83 -3.72
C GLY A 101 9.25 27.53 -3.03
N ASP A 102 9.47 27.52 -1.74
CA ASP A 102 9.15 26.36 -0.91
C ASP A 102 7.65 26.18 -0.70
N LEU A 103 7.20 24.93 -0.74
CA LEU A 103 5.80 24.61 -0.42
C LEU A 103 5.53 24.78 1.07
N SER A 104 4.43 25.43 1.39
CA SER A 104 3.95 25.43 2.78
C SER A 104 3.47 24.03 3.19
N LEU A 105 3.64 23.65 4.44
CA LEU A 105 3.11 22.38 4.95
C LEU A 105 1.61 22.26 4.72
N PHE A 106 0.87 23.34 4.91
CA PHE A 106 -0.56 23.38 4.65
C PHE A 106 -0.89 22.98 3.18
N SER A 107 -0.12 23.52 2.21
CA SER A 107 -0.32 23.15 0.79
C SER A 107 -0.05 21.68 0.52
N VAL A 108 0.93 21.09 1.22
CA VAL A 108 1.20 19.65 1.09
C VAL A 108 0.03 18.81 1.63
N TYR A 109 -0.58 19.20 2.78
CA TYR A 109 -1.79 18.53 3.28
C TYR A 109 -2.95 18.64 2.28
N VAL A 110 -3.16 19.82 1.71
CA VAL A 110 -4.21 20.03 0.68
C VAL A 110 -3.95 19.14 -0.54
N LEU A 111 -2.70 19.07 -1.01
CA LEU A 111 -2.31 18.23 -2.13
C LEU A 111 -2.67 16.76 -1.89
N VAL A 112 -2.21 16.20 -0.79
CA VAL A 112 -2.42 14.76 -0.52
C VAL A 112 -3.89 14.42 -0.31
N VAL A 113 -4.68 15.31 0.29
CA VAL A 113 -6.13 15.12 0.47
C VAL A 113 -6.86 15.15 -0.89
N ILE A 114 -6.56 16.13 -1.75
CA ILE A 114 -7.16 16.22 -3.09
C ILE A 114 -6.84 14.96 -3.90
N LEU A 115 -5.58 14.55 -3.92
CA LEU A 115 -5.17 13.38 -4.70
C LEU A 115 -5.76 12.09 -4.15
N GLU A 116 -5.87 11.94 -2.83
CA GLU A 116 -6.52 10.78 -2.22
C GLU A 116 -8.01 10.71 -2.59
N MET A 117 -8.71 11.84 -2.59
CA MET A 117 -10.10 11.88 -3.03
C MET A 117 -10.24 11.41 -4.48
N VAL A 118 -9.37 11.87 -5.36
CA VAL A 118 -9.33 11.45 -6.77
C VAL A 118 -9.00 9.96 -6.89
N GLU A 119 -8.01 9.48 -6.14
CA GLU A 119 -7.53 8.10 -6.16
C GLU A 119 -8.62 7.10 -5.76
N VAL A 120 -9.44 7.41 -4.74
CA VAL A 120 -10.55 6.55 -4.31
C VAL A 120 -11.53 6.29 -5.46
N PHE A 121 -11.90 7.32 -6.22
CA PHE A 121 -12.82 7.17 -7.35
C PHE A 121 -12.15 6.53 -8.56
N TYR A 122 -10.87 6.83 -8.81
CA TYR A 122 -10.08 6.22 -9.87
C TYR A 122 -9.98 4.70 -9.67
N ASN A 123 -9.59 4.26 -8.48
CA ASN A 123 -9.45 2.85 -8.15
C ASN A 123 -10.78 2.08 -8.25
N ALA A 124 -11.91 2.71 -7.92
CA ALA A 124 -13.23 2.12 -8.08
C ALA A 124 -13.57 1.86 -9.56
N ALA A 125 -13.19 2.77 -10.45
CA ALA A 125 -13.38 2.62 -11.89
C ALA A 125 -12.39 1.59 -12.50
N GLU A 126 -11.11 1.70 -12.14
CA GLU A 126 -10.03 0.85 -12.64
C GLU A 126 -10.23 -0.63 -12.29
N SER A 127 -10.58 -0.93 -11.05
CA SER A 127 -10.77 -2.32 -10.58
C SER A 127 -11.87 -3.08 -11.33
N SER A 128 -12.73 -2.37 -12.03
CA SER A 128 -13.91 -2.92 -12.68
C SER A 128 -13.91 -2.80 -14.22
N ILE A 129 -12.95 -2.08 -14.81
CA ILE A 129 -12.96 -1.80 -16.27
C ILE A 129 -12.41 -2.97 -17.09
N LEU A 130 -11.49 -3.76 -16.57
CA LEU A 130 -10.78 -4.79 -17.33
C LEU A 130 -11.70 -5.79 -18.05
N PRO A 131 -12.80 -6.30 -17.45
CA PRO A 131 -13.77 -7.15 -18.13
C PRO A 131 -14.56 -6.44 -19.26
N GLU A 132 -14.54 -5.12 -19.34
CA GLU A 132 -15.16 -4.36 -20.43
C GLU A 132 -14.20 -4.21 -21.64
N ILE A 133 -12.89 -4.39 -21.42
CA ILE A 133 -11.84 -4.22 -22.42
C ILE A 133 -11.50 -5.54 -23.12
N VAL A 134 -11.43 -6.64 -22.36
CA VAL A 134 -10.95 -7.94 -22.87
C VAL A 134 -12.05 -8.99 -22.92
N GLU A 135 -11.88 -9.98 -23.83
CA GLU A 135 -12.75 -11.16 -23.88
C GLU A 135 -12.67 -11.96 -22.57
N LYS A 136 -13.78 -12.60 -22.18
CA LYS A 136 -13.83 -13.40 -20.93
C LYS A 136 -12.77 -14.49 -20.88
N GLU A 137 -12.45 -15.10 -22.01
CA GLU A 137 -11.46 -16.15 -22.16
C GLU A 137 -10.01 -15.68 -21.94
N LEU A 138 -9.76 -14.38 -22.06
CA LEU A 138 -8.44 -13.75 -21.86
C LEU A 138 -8.32 -12.99 -20.54
N LEU A 139 -9.39 -12.96 -19.74
CA LEU A 139 -9.43 -12.15 -18.51
C LEU A 139 -8.41 -12.59 -17.46
N GLU A 140 -8.16 -13.90 -17.33
CA GLU A 140 -7.20 -14.44 -16.37
C GLU A 140 -5.77 -14.02 -16.72
N GLU A 141 -5.40 -14.11 -18.00
CA GLU A 141 -4.09 -13.68 -18.50
C GLU A 141 -3.94 -12.16 -18.38
N ALA A 142 -5.00 -11.40 -18.67
CA ALA A 142 -4.97 -9.96 -18.56
C ALA A 142 -4.76 -9.49 -17.11
N VAL A 143 -5.46 -10.10 -16.14
CA VAL A 143 -5.24 -9.84 -14.71
C VAL A 143 -3.82 -10.22 -14.30
N THR A 144 -3.30 -11.36 -14.79
CA THR A 144 -1.94 -11.79 -14.46
C THR A 144 -0.89 -10.79 -14.96
N LEU A 145 -1.03 -10.32 -16.21
CA LEU A 145 -0.13 -9.31 -16.77
C LEU A 145 -0.21 -7.98 -16.01
N SER A 146 -1.42 -7.53 -15.60
CA SER A 146 -1.56 -6.32 -14.77
C SER A 146 -0.83 -6.47 -13.43
N ARG A 147 -0.83 -7.66 -12.81
CA ARG A 147 -0.05 -7.89 -11.58
C ARG A 147 1.45 -7.86 -11.79
N VAL A 148 1.93 -8.30 -12.95
CA VAL A 148 3.35 -8.19 -13.32
C VAL A 148 3.73 -6.72 -13.51
N ASP A 149 2.86 -5.95 -14.15
CA ASP A 149 3.02 -4.50 -14.32
C ASP A 149 3.10 -3.77 -12.96
N ASP A 150 2.12 -4.00 -12.09
CA ASP A 150 2.12 -3.48 -10.71
C ASP A 150 3.47 -3.75 -10.03
N GLY A 151 4.00 -4.96 -10.17
CA GLY A 151 5.27 -5.37 -9.60
C GLY A 151 6.47 -4.60 -10.17
N ILE A 152 6.53 -4.43 -11.49
CA ILE A 152 7.60 -3.70 -12.18
C ILE A 152 7.59 -2.23 -11.74
N VAL A 153 6.42 -1.60 -11.75
CA VAL A 153 6.24 -0.21 -11.31
C VAL A 153 6.66 -0.05 -9.86
N TYR A 154 6.20 -0.93 -8.97
CA TYR A 154 6.50 -0.87 -7.54
C TYR A 154 8.01 -1.00 -7.23
N ILE A 155 8.72 -1.84 -7.99
CA ILE A 155 10.17 -2.04 -7.83
C ILE A 155 10.96 -0.84 -8.37
N SER A 156 10.58 -0.29 -9.53
CA SER A 156 11.36 0.72 -10.25
C SER A 156 11.16 2.14 -9.71
N THR A 157 9.97 2.47 -9.22
CA THR A 157 9.60 3.85 -8.86
C THR A 157 10.41 4.45 -7.71
N PRO A 158 10.82 3.74 -6.64
CA PRO A 158 11.59 4.36 -5.55
C PRO A 158 12.96 4.90 -6.00
N LEU A 159 13.66 4.13 -6.85
CA LEU A 159 14.97 4.54 -7.35
C LEU A 159 14.84 5.71 -8.33
N LEU A 160 13.84 5.67 -9.21
CA LEU A 160 13.54 6.77 -10.14
C LEU A 160 13.17 8.05 -9.38
N ALA A 161 12.31 7.94 -8.37
CA ALA A 161 11.90 9.06 -7.54
C ALA A 161 13.08 9.67 -6.76
N ALA A 162 13.94 8.84 -6.17
CA ALA A 162 15.14 9.29 -5.47
C ALA A 162 16.10 10.01 -6.42
N TRP A 163 16.31 9.49 -7.63
CA TRP A 163 17.19 10.09 -8.62
C TRP A 163 16.65 11.45 -9.10
N ILE A 164 15.35 11.53 -9.46
CA ILE A 164 14.73 12.78 -9.89
C ILE A 164 14.74 13.83 -8.78
N TYR A 165 14.40 13.44 -7.55
CA TYR A 165 14.38 14.34 -6.41
C TYR A 165 15.78 14.92 -6.13
N LYS A 166 16.81 14.07 -6.17
CA LYS A 166 18.20 14.48 -5.97
C LYS A 166 18.71 15.48 -7.03
N GLN A 167 18.32 15.29 -8.29
CA GLN A 167 18.79 16.14 -9.40
C GLN A 167 17.98 17.43 -9.56
N PHE A 168 16.67 17.37 -9.37
CA PHE A 168 15.74 18.44 -9.76
C PHE A 168 14.80 18.86 -8.62
N GLY A 169 14.95 18.29 -7.42
CA GLY A 169 14.13 18.58 -6.25
C GLY A 169 12.65 18.25 -6.43
N ILE A 170 11.82 18.88 -5.60
CA ILE A 170 10.36 18.71 -5.62
C ILE A 170 9.71 19.19 -6.91
N PHE A 171 10.23 20.28 -7.49
CA PHE A 171 9.79 20.83 -8.76
C PHE A 171 9.90 19.82 -9.90
N GLY A 172 11.10 19.23 -10.08
CA GLY A 172 11.34 18.23 -11.12
C GLY A 172 10.51 16.96 -10.91
N SER A 173 10.28 16.59 -9.65
CA SER A 173 9.42 15.45 -9.33
C SER A 173 7.96 15.71 -9.75
N PHE A 174 7.41 16.89 -9.47
CA PHE A 174 6.05 17.24 -9.91
C PHE A 174 5.92 17.35 -11.42
N LEU A 175 6.95 17.85 -12.13
CA LEU A 175 6.97 17.86 -13.59
C LEU A 175 6.96 16.45 -14.17
N LEU A 176 7.77 15.54 -13.64
CA LEU A 176 7.78 14.15 -14.09
C LEU A 176 6.42 13.50 -13.86
N ILE A 177 5.85 13.63 -12.65
CA ILE A 177 4.55 13.09 -12.31
C ILE A 177 3.47 13.64 -13.25
N GLY A 178 3.46 14.95 -13.47
CA GLY A 178 2.54 15.60 -14.41
C GLY A 178 2.68 15.06 -15.83
N ALA A 179 3.91 14.89 -16.31
CA ALA A 179 4.18 14.34 -17.65
C ALA A 179 3.68 12.87 -17.76
N LEU A 180 3.93 12.02 -16.77
CA LEU A 180 3.42 10.65 -16.75
C LEU A 180 1.88 10.62 -16.77
N LEU A 181 1.22 11.49 -16.00
CA LEU A 181 -0.24 11.59 -15.98
C LEU A 181 -0.81 12.10 -17.32
N VAL A 182 -0.13 13.02 -18.00
CA VAL A 182 -0.53 13.46 -19.34
C VAL A 182 -0.40 12.32 -20.35
N VAL A 183 0.66 11.52 -20.28
CA VAL A 183 0.82 10.32 -21.12
C VAL A 183 -0.27 9.29 -20.78
N ALA A 184 -0.53 9.02 -19.49
CA ALA A 184 -1.61 8.15 -19.05
C ALA A 184 -2.97 8.63 -19.60
N LEU A 185 -3.26 9.92 -19.49
CA LEU A 185 -4.48 10.51 -20.02
C LEU A 185 -4.60 10.30 -21.53
N ALA A 186 -3.54 10.55 -22.29
CA ALA A 186 -3.53 10.33 -23.74
C ALA A 186 -3.84 8.85 -24.08
N LEU A 187 -3.23 7.92 -23.37
CA LEU A 187 -3.48 6.49 -23.55
C LEU A 187 -4.93 6.10 -23.22
N LEU A 188 -5.54 6.69 -22.18
CA LEU A 188 -6.94 6.44 -21.84
C LEU A 188 -7.93 6.80 -22.98
N PHE A 189 -7.57 7.68 -23.91
CA PHE A 189 -8.41 7.98 -25.08
C PHE A 189 -8.43 6.84 -26.12
N PHE A 190 -7.42 5.98 -26.14
CA PHE A 190 -7.34 4.84 -27.05
C PHE A 190 -7.97 3.56 -26.49
N ILE A 191 -8.55 3.62 -25.30
CA ILE A 191 -9.26 2.47 -24.71
C ILE A 191 -10.67 2.41 -25.28
N ASP A 192 -11.01 1.27 -25.87
CA ASP A 192 -12.37 0.90 -26.23
C ASP A 192 -12.90 -0.14 -25.24
N THR A 193 -14.21 -0.13 -25.00
CA THR A 193 -14.89 -1.05 -24.10
C THR A 193 -15.96 -1.86 -24.84
N PRO A 194 -15.55 -2.75 -25.78
CA PRO A 194 -16.48 -3.49 -26.64
C PRO A 194 -17.35 -4.48 -25.86
N TYR A 195 -16.91 -4.90 -24.69
CA TYR A 195 -17.61 -5.87 -23.83
C TYR A 195 -18.38 -5.23 -22.69
N ALA A 196 -18.54 -3.89 -22.71
CA ALA A 196 -19.32 -3.20 -21.67
C ALA A 196 -20.76 -3.68 -21.66
N SER A 197 -21.21 -4.18 -20.53
CA SER A 197 -22.61 -4.58 -20.35
C SER A 197 -23.51 -3.35 -20.11
N PRO A 198 -24.79 -3.39 -20.55
CA PRO A 198 -25.76 -2.35 -20.20
C PRO A 198 -25.80 -2.17 -18.68
N ARG A 199 -25.64 -0.92 -18.22
CA ARG A 199 -25.60 -0.64 -16.79
C ARG A 199 -26.96 -0.85 -16.16
N LYS A 200 -26.98 -1.57 -15.05
CA LYS A 200 -28.22 -1.76 -14.28
C LYS A 200 -28.58 -0.43 -13.63
N GLU A 201 -29.73 0.11 -13.98
CA GLU A 201 -30.29 1.34 -13.37
C GLU A 201 -30.55 1.23 -11.85
N LYS A 202 -30.50 0.04 -11.30
CA LYS A 202 -30.74 -0.24 -9.88
C LYS A 202 -29.70 -1.18 -9.30
N SER A 203 -28.58 -0.67 -8.82
CA SER A 203 -27.97 -1.31 -7.67
C SER A 203 -28.78 -0.87 -6.44
N SER A 204 -29.52 -1.78 -5.84
CA SER A 204 -30.41 -1.52 -4.70
C SER A 204 -29.68 -1.28 -3.38
N GLY A 205 -28.38 -0.99 -3.39
CA GLY A 205 -27.55 -0.76 -2.23
C GLY A 205 -27.05 0.68 -2.13
N GLY A 206 -27.82 1.55 -1.48
CA GLY A 206 -27.33 2.87 -1.07
C GLY A 206 -26.41 2.79 0.16
N ILE A 207 -25.82 3.92 0.56
CA ILE A 207 -24.96 4.04 1.78
C ILE A 207 -25.62 3.38 3.01
N LYS A 208 -26.95 3.43 3.14
CA LYS A 208 -27.70 2.74 4.21
C LYS A 208 -27.53 1.22 4.18
N THR A 209 -27.55 0.62 2.99
CA THR A 209 -27.35 -0.83 2.82
C THR A 209 -25.92 -1.23 3.18
N TYR A 210 -24.94 -0.45 2.74
CA TYR A 210 -23.55 -0.65 3.13
C TYR A 210 -23.36 -0.62 4.66
N PHE A 211 -23.95 0.38 5.34
CA PHE A 211 -23.90 0.46 6.80
C PHE A 211 -24.63 -0.70 7.49
N SER A 212 -25.76 -1.14 6.96
CA SER A 212 -26.48 -2.30 7.52
C SER A 212 -25.70 -3.60 7.36
N GLU A 213 -25.07 -3.81 6.21
CA GLU A 213 -24.20 -4.97 5.94
C GLU A 213 -22.93 -4.95 6.80
N PHE A 214 -22.36 -3.76 7.00
CA PHE A 214 -21.23 -3.60 7.91
C PHE A 214 -21.59 -3.96 9.36
N LEU A 215 -22.71 -3.45 9.88
CA LEU A 215 -23.20 -3.78 11.22
C LEU A 215 -23.54 -5.27 11.38
N GLU A 216 -24.06 -5.89 10.33
CA GLU A 216 -24.30 -7.33 10.30
C GLU A 216 -22.96 -8.10 10.33
N GLY A 217 -21.98 -7.66 9.55
CA GLY A 217 -20.61 -8.20 9.60
C GLY A 217 -20.01 -8.12 10.99
N VAL A 218 -20.16 -7.00 11.71
CA VAL A 218 -19.70 -6.84 13.10
C VAL A 218 -20.43 -7.80 14.04
N ARG A 219 -21.74 -8.00 13.85
CA ARG A 219 -22.55 -8.93 14.68
C ARG A 219 -22.11 -10.37 14.49
N GLU A 220 -21.93 -10.79 13.23
CA GLU A 220 -21.49 -12.16 12.91
C GLU A 220 -20.04 -12.41 13.35
N LEU A 221 -19.16 -11.43 13.18
CA LEU A 221 -17.78 -11.48 13.67
C LEU A 221 -17.73 -11.71 15.20
N LYS A 222 -18.62 -11.03 15.95
CA LYS A 222 -18.72 -11.23 17.40
C LYS A 222 -19.16 -12.64 17.82
N LYS A 223 -19.84 -13.39 16.96
CA LYS A 223 -20.23 -14.78 17.24
C LYS A 223 -19.08 -15.76 17.03
N ASN A 224 -18.16 -15.49 16.10
CA ASN A 224 -17.04 -16.36 15.79
C ASN A 224 -15.82 -16.02 16.65
N ARG A 225 -15.47 -16.93 17.57
CA ARG A 225 -14.34 -16.75 18.51
C ARG A 225 -13.01 -16.58 17.78
N PHE A 226 -12.78 -17.35 16.73
CA PHE A 226 -11.54 -17.28 15.95
C PHE A 226 -11.43 -16.00 15.16
N ALA A 227 -12.51 -15.54 14.53
CA ALA A 227 -12.54 -14.26 13.83
C ALA A 227 -12.20 -13.08 14.77
N LYS A 228 -12.63 -13.12 16.04
CA LYS A 228 -12.25 -12.12 17.05
C LYS A 228 -10.74 -12.03 17.25
N ILE A 229 -10.02 -13.16 17.27
CA ILE A 229 -8.57 -13.16 17.47
C ILE A 229 -7.86 -12.54 16.26
N PHE A 230 -8.26 -12.92 15.04
CA PHE A 230 -7.72 -12.29 13.83
C PHE A 230 -7.97 -10.79 13.79
N VAL A 231 -9.16 -10.35 14.21
CA VAL A 231 -9.54 -8.93 14.29
C VAL A 231 -8.76 -8.16 15.35
N LEU A 232 -8.19 -8.80 16.33
CA LEU A 232 -7.28 -8.16 17.30
C LEU A 232 -5.82 -8.19 16.82
N VAL A 233 -5.39 -9.31 16.25
CA VAL A 233 -3.99 -9.53 15.85
C VAL A 233 -3.62 -8.69 14.63
N ALA A 234 -4.42 -8.70 13.57
CA ALA A 234 -4.06 -8.03 12.33
C ALA A 234 -3.98 -6.49 12.47
N PRO A 235 -4.94 -5.78 13.13
CA PRO A 235 -4.79 -4.36 13.40
C PRO A 235 -3.56 -4.04 14.26
N LEU A 236 -3.23 -4.84 15.26
CA LEU A 236 -2.07 -4.61 16.12
C LEU A 236 -0.75 -4.78 15.33
N ILE A 237 -0.69 -5.78 14.45
CA ILE A 237 0.46 -5.96 13.55
C ILE A 237 0.53 -4.79 12.57
N ASN A 238 -0.56 -4.41 11.91
CA ASN A 238 -0.57 -3.29 10.97
C ASN A 238 -0.23 -1.96 11.65
N PHE A 239 -0.74 -1.73 12.87
CA PHE A 239 -0.42 -0.56 13.69
C PHE A 239 1.08 -0.40 13.91
N SER A 240 1.78 -1.49 14.20
CA SER A 240 3.21 -1.46 14.48
C SER A 240 4.05 -1.59 13.21
N PHE A 241 3.78 -2.61 12.39
CA PHE A 241 4.55 -2.94 11.20
C PHE A 241 4.53 -1.80 10.17
N SER A 242 3.33 -1.36 9.75
CA SER A 242 3.23 -0.33 8.73
C SER A 242 3.93 0.97 9.15
N ALA A 243 3.73 1.39 10.40
CA ALA A 243 4.32 2.62 10.94
C ALA A 243 5.86 2.55 11.03
N ILE A 244 6.40 1.41 11.44
CA ILE A 244 7.87 1.26 11.51
C ILE A 244 8.47 1.41 10.12
N PHE A 245 7.94 0.76 9.10
CA PHE A 245 8.53 0.78 7.75
C PHE A 245 8.15 2.01 6.92
N SER A 246 6.99 2.61 7.14
CA SER A 246 6.60 3.83 6.41
C SER A 246 7.13 5.12 7.03
N VAL A 247 7.27 5.18 8.36
CA VAL A 247 7.66 6.40 9.08
C VAL A 247 9.03 6.27 9.72
N VAL A 248 9.19 5.31 10.64
CA VAL A 248 10.39 5.27 11.51
C VAL A 248 11.64 4.90 10.71
N ILE A 249 11.60 3.87 9.88
CA ILE A 249 12.76 3.46 9.05
C ILE A 249 13.08 4.54 8.01
N THR A 250 12.07 5.17 7.41
CA THR A 250 12.30 6.32 6.50
C THR A 250 13.05 7.43 7.21
N TYR A 251 12.60 7.81 8.41
CA TYR A 251 13.28 8.80 9.26
C TYR A 251 14.69 8.35 9.66
N VAL A 252 14.86 7.08 10.03
CA VAL A 252 16.19 6.51 10.38
C VAL A 252 17.16 6.64 9.22
N PHE A 253 16.76 6.28 8.02
CA PHE A 253 17.63 6.37 6.85
C PHE A 253 18.00 7.81 6.50
N LEU A 254 17.02 8.69 6.40
CA LEU A 254 17.21 10.04 5.88
C LEU A 254 17.81 10.99 6.91
N GLU A 255 17.33 10.95 8.16
CA GLU A 255 17.71 11.91 9.19
C GLU A 255 18.71 11.35 10.22
N VAL A 256 18.46 10.14 10.76
CA VAL A 256 19.27 9.60 11.85
C VAL A 256 20.61 9.07 11.35
N LEU A 257 20.62 8.31 10.27
CA LEU A 257 21.81 7.74 9.66
C LEU A 257 22.40 8.62 8.54
N GLY A 258 21.61 9.57 8.01
CA GLY A 258 22.04 10.48 6.95
C GLY A 258 22.49 9.75 5.68
N THR A 259 21.81 8.67 5.29
CA THR A 259 22.22 7.83 4.14
C THR A 259 22.07 8.52 2.80
N GLY A 260 21.28 9.60 2.75
CA GLY A 260 20.89 10.27 1.53
C GLY A 260 19.83 9.51 0.73
N GLU A 261 19.27 10.20 -0.24
CA GLU A 261 18.10 9.77 -1.01
C GLU A 261 18.38 8.53 -1.86
N TYR A 262 19.59 8.45 -2.41
CA TYR A 262 19.97 7.35 -3.31
C TYR A 262 20.02 5.99 -2.60
N LEU A 263 20.72 5.91 -1.46
CA LEU A 263 20.79 4.67 -0.68
C LEU A 263 19.42 4.28 -0.13
N TYR A 264 18.61 5.25 0.29
CA TYR A 264 17.23 5.00 0.67
C TYR A 264 16.40 4.47 -0.50
N GLY A 265 16.57 5.01 -1.70
CA GLY A 265 15.93 4.51 -2.92
C GLY A 265 16.31 3.06 -3.25
N VAL A 266 17.61 2.73 -3.13
CA VAL A 266 18.10 1.35 -3.33
C VAL A 266 17.50 0.39 -2.31
N TYR A 267 17.48 0.78 -1.03
CA TYR A 267 16.82 0.01 0.02
C TYR A 267 15.34 -0.25 -0.30
N ARG A 268 14.58 0.79 -0.68
CA ARG A 268 13.16 0.67 -1.04
C ARG A 268 12.93 -0.20 -2.27
N MET A 269 13.80 -0.08 -3.28
CA MET A 269 13.76 -0.95 -4.47
C MET A 269 14.02 -2.42 -4.09
N ALA A 270 14.99 -2.71 -3.24
CA ALA A 270 15.31 -4.07 -2.80
C ALA A 270 14.13 -4.70 -2.02
N THR A 271 13.55 -3.96 -1.07
CA THR A 271 12.39 -4.43 -0.29
C THR A 271 11.13 -4.60 -1.16
N ALA A 272 10.91 -3.71 -2.11
CA ALA A 272 9.85 -3.83 -3.12
C ALA A 272 10.05 -5.09 -3.99
N GLY A 273 11.27 -5.33 -4.46
CA GLY A 273 11.61 -6.54 -5.24
C GLY A 273 11.30 -7.82 -4.48
N VAL A 274 11.69 -7.88 -3.20
CA VAL A 274 11.37 -9.04 -2.34
C VAL A 274 9.87 -9.20 -2.15
N SER A 275 9.12 -8.13 -1.94
CA SER A 275 7.66 -8.19 -1.74
C SER A 275 6.90 -8.72 -2.96
N VAL A 276 7.43 -8.52 -4.17
CA VAL A 276 6.85 -9.00 -5.43
C VAL A 276 7.28 -10.43 -5.75
N VAL A 277 8.58 -10.73 -5.65
CA VAL A 277 9.15 -12.02 -6.08
C VAL A 277 8.91 -13.13 -5.06
N LEU A 278 9.01 -12.80 -3.79
CA LEU A 278 8.97 -13.80 -2.71
C LEU A 278 7.64 -14.56 -2.61
N PRO A 279 6.45 -13.95 -2.80
CA PRO A 279 5.18 -14.67 -2.84
C PRO A 279 5.16 -15.81 -3.85
N LEU A 280 5.77 -15.61 -5.03
CA LEU A 280 5.81 -16.62 -6.08
C LEU A 280 6.63 -17.84 -5.66
N ILE A 281 7.70 -17.62 -4.88
CA ILE A 281 8.60 -18.69 -4.40
C ILE A 281 8.01 -19.41 -3.18
N LEU A 282 7.44 -18.66 -2.23
CA LEU A 282 6.99 -19.23 -0.95
C LEU A 282 5.59 -19.85 -1.00
N LEU A 283 4.74 -19.45 -1.96
CA LEU A 283 3.36 -19.93 -2.05
C LEU A 283 3.23 -21.45 -2.00
N PRO A 284 4.04 -22.26 -2.71
CA PRO A 284 3.96 -23.73 -2.68
C PRO A 284 4.29 -24.32 -1.30
N LEU A 285 5.19 -23.65 -0.54
CA LEU A 285 5.61 -24.08 0.79
C LEU A 285 4.55 -23.71 1.84
N VAL A 286 4.04 -22.49 1.76
CA VAL A 286 3.04 -21.94 2.69
C VAL A 286 1.73 -22.72 2.64
N LYS A 287 1.29 -23.17 1.46
CA LYS A 287 0.08 -23.98 1.27
C LYS A 287 0.08 -25.31 2.04
N LYS A 288 1.26 -25.83 2.40
CA LYS A 288 1.41 -27.10 3.15
C LYS A 288 1.32 -26.96 4.65
N ILE A 289 1.29 -25.73 5.17
CA ILE A 289 1.33 -25.43 6.60
C ILE A 289 -0.08 -24.97 7.05
N GLU A 290 -0.50 -25.40 8.22
CA GLU A 290 -1.78 -24.97 8.80
C GLU A 290 -1.80 -23.47 9.07
N PRO A 291 -2.91 -22.75 8.75
CA PRO A 291 -3.01 -21.31 8.90
C PRO A 291 -2.66 -20.80 10.31
N GLU A 292 -3.05 -21.54 11.34
CA GLU A 292 -2.82 -21.21 12.74
C GLU A 292 -1.33 -21.25 13.11
N ARG A 293 -0.60 -22.22 12.57
CA ARG A 293 0.85 -22.32 12.73
C ARG A 293 1.56 -21.19 11.98
N LEU A 294 1.12 -20.89 10.76
CA LEU A 294 1.65 -19.76 9.98
C LEU A 294 1.47 -18.46 10.73
N LEU A 295 0.28 -18.17 11.25
CA LEU A 295 -0.01 -16.97 12.03
C LEU A 295 0.96 -16.83 13.22
N ARG A 296 1.13 -17.93 13.97
CA ARG A 296 1.98 -17.96 15.16
C ARG A 296 3.46 -17.76 14.85
N TYR A 297 4.00 -18.50 13.88
CA TYR A 297 5.42 -18.39 13.52
C TYR A 297 5.73 -17.06 12.84
N SER A 298 4.85 -16.56 11.97
CA SER A 298 5.01 -15.26 11.35
C SER A 298 5.04 -14.14 12.38
N SER A 299 4.12 -14.12 13.34
CA SER A 299 4.13 -13.10 14.41
C SER A 299 5.43 -13.12 15.22
N LEU A 300 5.93 -14.31 15.56
CA LEU A 300 7.18 -14.46 16.30
C LEU A 300 8.39 -14.02 15.47
N SER A 301 8.45 -14.39 14.19
CA SER A 301 9.53 -14.01 13.28
C SER A 301 9.55 -12.50 13.05
N ILE A 302 8.38 -11.87 12.82
CA ILE A 302 8.26 -10.42 12.67
C ILE A 302 8.80 -9.71 13.91
N ALA A 303 8.37 -10.12 15.11
CA ALA A 303 8.85 -9.53 16.36
C ALA A 303 10.39 -9.70 16.51
N GLY A 304 10.93 -10.89 16.25
CA GLY A 304 12.36 -11.16 16.33
C GLY A 304 13.19 -10.32 15.36
N PHE A 305 12.76 -10.23 14.10
CA PHE A 305 13.47 -9.42 13.11
C PHE A 305 13.36 -7.92 13.39
N LEU A 306 12.21 -7.42 13.87
CA LEU A 306 12.08 -6.04 14.32
C LEU A 306 13.03 -5.75 15.50
N PHE A 307 13.19 -6.68 16.44
CA PHE A 307 14.15 -6.53 17.53
C PHE A 307 15.58 -6.42 16.99
N LEU A 308 15.96 -7.26 16.03
CA LEU A 308 17.28 -7.21 15.38
C LEU A 308 17.48 -5.91 14.58
N ILE A 309 16.44 -5.39 13.91
CA ILE A 309 16.50 -4.07 13.24
C ILE A 309 16.75 -2.97 14.27
N GLY A 310 16.05 -2.98 15.40
CA GLY A 310 16.31 -2.04 16.51
C GLY A 310 17.77 -2.09 16.97
N GLY A 311 18.34 -3.29 17.10
CA GLY A 311 19.76 -3.48 17.42
C GLY A 311 20.71 -2.94 16.35
N ALA A 312 20.42 -3.19 15.06
CA ALA A 312 21.20 -2.67 13.95
C ALA A 312 21.19 -1.14 13.88
N VAL A 313 20.02 -0.53 14.11
CA VAL A 313 19.90 0.94 14.18
C VAL A 313 20.66 1.50 15.38
N THR A 314 20.52 0.87 16.56
CA THR A 314 21.30 1.26 17.76
C THR A 314 22.79 1.23 17.47
N TYR A 315 23.29 0.15 16.87
CA TYR A 315 24.68 0.03 16.49
C TYR A 315 25.08 1.12 15.48
N GLY A 316 24.28 1.38 14.44
CA GLY A 316 24.55 2.39 13.42
C GLY A 316 24.70 3.81 14.01
N VAL A 317 23.83 4.17 14.96
CA VAL A 317 23.89 5.47 15.64
C VAL A 317 25.19 5.67 16.44
N HIS A 318 25.73 4.59 17.03
CA HIS A 318 26.92 4.67 17.88
C HIS A 318 28.22 4.37 17.17
N ALA A 319 28.22 3.69 16.02
CA ALA A 319 29.40 3.20 15.32
C ALA A 319 30.07 4.21 14.37
N GLY A 320 29.40 5.35 14.10
CA GLY A 320 29.90 6.40 13.21
C GLY A 320 29.76 6.09 11.71
N SER A 321 30.14 7.07 10.89
CA SER A 321 29.88 7.03 9.42
C SER A 321 30.61 5.91 8.67
N GLU A 322 31.76 5.43 9.19
CA GLU A 322 32.51 4.33 8.56
C GLU A 322 31.74 3.00 8.50
N LYS A 323 30.78 2.80 9.40
CA LYS A 323 29.94 1.59 9.48
C LYS A 323 28.57 1.72 8.81
N LEU A 324 28.32 2.84 8.14
CA LEU A 324 27.01 3.14 7.56
C LEU A 324 26.55 2.08 6.56
N VAL A 325 27.39 1.71 5.59
CA VAL A 325 27.02 0.75 4.53
C VAL A 325 26.71 -0.64 5.11
N PRO A 326 27.55 -1.23 5.99
CA PRO A 326 27.19 -2.49 6.66
C PRO A 326 25.86 -2.44 7.43
N VAL A 327 25.58 -1.33 8.11
CA VAL A 327 24.31 -1.15 8.87
C VAL A 327 23.11 -1.09 7.92
N VAL A 328 23.21 -0.34 6.83
CA VAL A 328 22.17 -0.26 5.79
C VAL A 328 21.90 -1.64 5.18
N ILE A 329 22.94 -2.39 4.86
CA ILE A 329 22.80 -3.77 4.34
C ILE A 329 22.10 -4.66 5.36
N ALA A 330 22.51 -4.60 6.64
CA ALA A 330 21.90 -5.40 7.70
C ALA A 330 20.42 -5.08 7.88
N ILE A 331 20.03 -3.79 7.93
CA ILE A 331 18.65 -3.36 8.02
C ILE A 331 17.86 -3.85 6.79
N THR A 332 18.43 -3.71 5.59
CA THR A 332 17.78 -4.15 4.34
C THR A 332 17.50 -5.66 4.34
N ILE A 333 18.48 -6.47 4.73
CA ILE A 333 18.30 -7.93 4.82
C ILE A 333 17.25 -8.29 5.86
N LEU A 334 17.31 -7.67 7.04
CA LEU A 334 16.34 -7.92 8.11
C LEU A 334 14.92 -7.50 7.71
N ASP A 335 14.76 -6.39 7.01
CA ASP A 335 13.44 -5.98 6.48
C ASP A 335 12.93 -6.96 5.43
N CYS A 336 13.77 -7.42 4.52
CA CYS A 336 13.41 -8.49 3.58
C CYS A 336 12.94 -9.75 4.32
N LEU A 337 13.52 -10.11 5.44
CA LEU A 337 13.09 -11.23 6.28
C LEU A 337 11.77 -10.94 7.00
N VAL A 338 11.51 -9.70 7.42
CA VAL A 338 10.21 -9.28 7.95
C VAL A 338 9.12 -9.40 6.86
N ILE A 339 9.36 -8.88 5.66
CA ILE A 339 8.44 -9.00 4.52
C ILE A 339 8.14 -10.48 4.22
N SER A 340 9.18 -11.33 4.26
CA SER A 340 9.06 -12.78 4.09
C SER A 340 8.16 -13.44 5.14
N SER A 341 8.07 -12.85 6.32
CA SER A 341 7.24 -13.35 7.43
C SER A 341 5.81 -12.80 7.37
N VAL A 342 5.60 -11.61 6.80
CA VAL A 342 4.25 -10.99 6.66
C VAL A 342 3.42 -11.70 5.59
N MET A 343 4.02 -12.15 4.51
CA MET A 343 3.31 -12.82 3.42
C MET A 343 2.60 -14.12 3.87
N PRO A 344 3.24 -15.07 4.57
CA PRO A 344 2.54 -16.25 5.11
C PRO A 344 1.40 -15.87 6.05
N LEU A 345 1.54 -14.80 6.83
CA LEU A 345 0.49 -14.27 7.70
C LEU A 345 -0.75 -13.84 6.90
N ASN A 346 -0.55 -13.09 5.80
CA ASN A 346 -1.64 -12.65 4.94
C ASN A 346 -2.37 -13.83 4.28
N ILE A 347 -1.61 -14.83 3.80
CA ILE A 347 -2.19 -16.06 3.24
C ILE A 347 -2.96 -16.84 4.32
N ALA A 348 -2.38 -17.02 5.50
CA ALA A 348 -3.04 -17.71 6.61
C ALA A 348 -4.37 -17.05 6.97
N THR A 349 -4.38 -15.72 7.05
CA THR A 349 -5.59 -14.93 7.32
C THR A 349 -6.65 -15.19 6.24
N GLN A 350 -6.29 -15.09 4.97
CA GLN A 350 -7.23 -15.27 3.86
C GLN A 350 -7.78 -16.71 3.81
N VAL A 351 -6.91 -17.71 3.96
CA VAL A 351 -7.32 -19.13 3.97
C VAL A 351 -8.20 -19.45 5.17
N PHE A 352 -7.87 -18.91 6.34
CA PHE A 352 -8.67 -19.06 7.54
C PHE A 352 -10.12 -18.55 7.35
N PHE A 353 -10.28 -17.32 6.84
CA PHE A 353 -11.61 -16.76 6.58
C PHE A 353 -12.37 -17.54 5.51
N GLN A 354 -11.69 -18.09 4.50
CA GLN A 354 -12.32 -18.93 3.48
C GLN A 354 -12.83 -20.26 4.02
N LYS A 355 -12.10 -20.87 4.96
CA LYS A 355 -12.44 -22.19 5.52
C LYS A 355 -13.45 -22.15 6.67
N ASN A 356 -13.38 -21.13 7.51
CA ASN A 356 -14.06 -21.10 8.80
C ASN A 356 -15.27 -20.15 8.86
N ILE A 357 -15.55 -19.43 7.78
CA ILE A 357 -16.68 -18.50 7.71
C ILE A 357 -17.61 -18.90 6.59
N ASP A 358 -18.91 -18.95 6.92
CA ASP A 358 -19.98 -19.22 5.96
C ASP A 358 -19.92 -18.22 4.79
N ASN A 359 -20.14 -18.72 3.57
CA ASN A 359 -20.15 -17.94 2.34
C ASN A 359 -21.11 -16.75 2.41
N ALA A 360 -22.27 -16.93 3.09
CA ALA A 360 -23.31 -15.91 3.21
C ALA A 360 -22.83 -14.64 3.96
N TYR A 361 -21.90 -14.78 4.89
CA TYR A 361 -21.41 -13.66 5.73
C TYR A 361 -19.96 -13.30 5.48
N ARG A 362 -19.25 -14.07 4.66
CA ARG A 362 -17.79 -13.91 4.44
C ARG A 362 -17.41 -12.51 3.97
N SER A 363 -18.08 -11.98 2.96
CA SER A 363 -17.79 -10.65 2.42
C SER A 363 -18.00 -9.54 3.45
N ARG A 364 -19.06 -9.63 4.25
CA ARG A 364 -19.39 -8.65 5.30
C ARG A 364 -18.34 -8.68 6.42
N ILE A 365 -17.96 -9.87 6.87
CA ILE A 365 -16.91 -10.02 7.90
C ILE A 365 -15.56 -9.56 7.37
N MET A 366 -15.20 -9.88 6.12
CA MET A 366 -13.95 -9.42 5.50
C MET A 366 -13.91 -7.90 5.33
N SER A 367 -15.03 -7.25 5.01
CA SER A 367 -15.10 -5.78 4.97
C SER A 367 -14.83 -5.15 6.33
N VAL A 368 -15.44 -5.69 7.41
CA VAL A 368 -15.18 -5.22 8.78
C VAL A 368 -13.71 -5.45 9.16
N PHE A 369 -13.19 -6.63 8.88
CA PHE A 369 -11.79 -6.98 9.15
C PHE A 369 -10.82 -6.03 8.43
N SER A 370 -11.01 -5.83 7.13
CA SER A 370 -10.17 -4.95 6.32
C SER A 370 -10.24 -3.50 6.78
N MET A 371 -11.43 -3.01 7.14
CA MET A 371 -11.60 -1.66 7.66
C MET A 371 -10.83 -1.47 8.97
N LEU A 372 -10.92 -2.40 9.91
CA LEU A 372 -10.19 -2.33 11.18
C LEU A 372 -8.68 -2.45 10.96
N ALA A 373 -8.24 -3.36 10.10
CA ALA A 373 -6.84 -3.57 9.78
C ALA A 373 -6.22 -2.33 9.11
N LEU A 374 -6.91 -1.70 8.16
CA LEU A 374 -6.43 -0.51 7.46
C LEU A 374 -6.50 0.75 8.32
N SER A 375 -7.56 0.92 9.13
CA SER A 375 -7.70 2.09 10.01
C SER A 375 -6.65 2.12 11.12
N SER A 376 -6.03 0.99 11.47
CA SER A 376 -4.94 0.93 12.45
C SER A 376 -3.63 1.54 11.92
N ILE A 377 -3.42 1.57 10.60
CA ILE A 377 -2.20 2.08 9.97
C ILE A 377 -1.96 3.56 10.30
N PRO A 378 -2.90 4.51 10.05
CA PRO A 378 -2.68 5.91 10.37
C PRO A 378 -2.52 6.16 11.87
N LEU A 379 -3.22 5.41 12.70
CA LEU A 379 -3.05 5.50 14.16
C LEU A 379 -1.64 5.05 14.57
N GLY A 380 -1.13 3.99 13.96
CA GLY A 380 0.24 3.54 14.15
C GLY A 380 1.26 4.56 13.66
N ASN A 381 1.06 5.13 12.47
CA ASN A 381 1.93 6.16 11.90
C ASN A 381 2.06 7.35 12.84
N MET A 382 0.94 7.88 13.35
CA MET A 382 0.93 8.99 14.32
C MET A 382 1.63 8.61 15.62
N PHE A 383 1.32 7.45 16.17
CA PHE A 383 1.90 6.98 17.43
C PHE A 383 3.41 6.79 17.34
N TYR A 384 3.89 6.00 16.36
CA TYR A 384 5.32 5.73 16.21
C TYR A 384 6.10 6.93 15.65
N GLY A 385 5.46 7.79 14.83
CA GLY A 385 6.03 9.07 14.42
C GLY A 385 6.27 10.00 15.60
N TYR A 386 5.30 10.08 16.52
CA TYR A 386 5.46 10.82 17.77
C TYR A 386 6.55 10.20 18.66
N LEU A 387 6.55 8.89 18.85
CA LEU A 387 7.60 8.22 19.63
C LEU A 387 9.00 8.51 19.06
N ALA A 388 9.18 8.43 17.74
CA ALA A 388 10.47 8.70 17.09
C ALA A 388 10.88 10.18 17.17
N SER A 389 9.95 11.10 17.44
CA SER A 389 10.28 12.52 17.65
C SER A 389 10.73 12.85 19.08
N VAL A 390 10.28 12.06 20.08
CA VAL A 390 10.58 12.32 21.51
C VAL A 390 11.57 11.33 22.10
N LEU A 391 11.75 10.17 21.47
CA LEU A 391 12.70 9.12 21.89
C LEU A 391 13.67 8.80 20.76
N PRO A 392 14.85 8.24 21.05
CA PRO A 392 15.71 7.67 20.02
C PRO A 392 14.94 6.67 19.14
N ALA A 393 15.05 6.79 17.81
CA ALA A 393 14.24 6.04 16.84
C ALA A 393 14.31 4.51 17.05
N TYR A 394 15.47 3.97 17.49
CA TYR A 394 15.62 2.55 17.79
C TYR A 394 14.72 2.06 18.93
N LEU A 395 14.38 2.92 19.90
CA LEU A 395 13.44 2.56 20.99
C LEU A 395 12.02 2.36 20.42
N SER A 396 11.61 3.18 19.47
CA SER A 396 10.32 3.00 18.80
C SER A 396 10.24 1.63 18.11
N ILE A 397 11.35 1.16 17.52
CA ILE A 397 11.42 -0.15 16.87
C ILE A 397 11.34 -1.29 17.91
N PHE A 398 12.03 -1.17 19.05
CA PHE A 398 11.91 -2.16 20.14
C PHE A 398 10.50 -2.21 20.73
N ILE A 399 9.84 -1.06 20.91
CA ILE A 399 8.46 -0.99 21.37
C ILE A 399 7.52 -1.70 20.37
N ALA A 400 7.71 -1.50 19.06
CA ALA A 400 6.96 -2.18 18.03
C ALA A 400 7.20 -3.69 18.04
N SER A 401 8.46 -4.12 18.18
CA SER A 401 8.81 -5.53 18.33
C SER A 401 8.06 -6.18 19.50
N PHE A 402 8.05 -5.51 20.66
CA PHE A 402 7.34 -5.98 21.83
C PHE A 402 5.82 -6.00 21.63
N ALA A 403 5.25 -4.97 21.00
CA ALA A 403 3.81 -4.92 20.67
C ALA A 403 3.40 -6.07 19.75
N VAL A 404 4.21 -6.39 18.74
CA VAL A 404 3.96 -7.55 17.87
C VAL A 404 4.14 -8.86 18.64
N LEU A 405 5.11 -8.96 19.54
CA LEU A 405 5.31 -10.15 20.37
C LEU A 405 4.10 -10.45 21.26
N LEU A 406 3.37 -9.41 21.72
CA LEU A 406 2.13 -9.59 22.50
C LEU A 406 1.00 -10.26 21.71
N THR A 407 1.09 -10.34 20.39
CA THR A 407 0.15 -11.11 19.58
C THR A 407 0.35 -12.63 19.71
N TYR A 408 1.54 -13.07 20.10
CA TYR A 408 1.88 -14.49 20.21
C TYR A 408 1.01 -15.29 21.21
N PRO A 409 0.76 -14.83 22.44
CA PRO A 409 -0.14 -15.54 23.35
C PRO A 409 -1.59 -15.58 22.83
N LEU A 410 -2.04 -14.54 22.12
CA LEU A 410 -3.37 -14.52 21.50
C LEU A 410 -3.49 -15.61 20.43
N THR A 411 -2.45 -15.80 19.61
CA THR A 411 -2.43 -16.82 18.56
C THR A 411 -2.28 -18.24 19.11
N ARG A 412 -1.64 -18.40 20.28
CA ARG A 412 -1.49 -19.70 20.95
C ARG A 412 -2.85 -20.30 21.39
N THR A 413 -3.79 -19.45 21.78
CA THR A 413 -5.13 -19.90 22.20
C THR A 413 -5.97 -20.47 21.05
N LEU A 414 -5.60 -20.20 19.78
CA LEU A 414 -6.22 -20.79 18.60
C LEU A 414 -5.83 -22.27 18.42
N VAL A 415 -4.56 -22.60 18.68
CA VAL A 415 -4.00 -23.95 18.44
C VAL A 415 -4.37 -24.96 19.53
N GLN A 416 -4.61 -24.49 20.76
CA GLN A 416 -4.82 -25.39 21.91
C GLN A 416 -6.21 -26.06 22.00
N LYS A 417 -7.18 -25.72 21.13
CA LYS A 417 -8.55 -26.24 21.17
C LYS A 417 -8.94 -27.21 20.06
N GLU A 418 -7.99 -27.62 19.21
CA GLU A 418 -8.19 -28.75 18.28
C GLU A 418 -7.68 -30.09 18.84
N LYS A 419 -7.20 -30.12 20.08
CA LYS A 419 -6.97 -31.33 20.87
C LYS A 419 -8.08 -31.49 21.91
#